data_6a0c57ef4a5d59ed68522bdec5db31ca
#
_entry.id   6a0c57ef4a5d59ed68522bdec5db31ca
#
_cell.length_a   1.000
_cell.length_b   1.000
_cell.length_c   1.000
_cell.angle_alpha   90.00
_cell.angle_beta   90.00
_cell.angle_gamma   90.00
#
_symmetry.space_group_name_H-M   'P 1'
#
loop_
_entity.id
_entity.type
_entity.pdbx_description
1 polymer ?
#
loop_
_entity_poly.entity_id
_entity_poly.type
_entity_poly.pdbx_seq_one_letter_code
_entity_poly.pdbx_strand_id
1 'polypeptide(L)'
;MKQNNHETTQGNNPQTTQGDIQGTNQGTTQGDNQGTAQGPTGLPPFAPLRTRIPVGMRLYLGVLSIFLLFAFTFIVYQQRREKDYKVSVLDARLQDFNVQMSEAITSSPKDIKPFIDRYIVDNDMRGLRVTLIRPDGTVFYDTWQKDLSHIHNHANRQEVRQALDDGSGHAIERKSATVPQAFFYSATYFPSHRYIVRSALPYNDNLASVLNTDKNYLWFALGAVVLLTLLLYNFTRRLGNNITKLRLFASRADHNESLDIKDLAVFPDDELGDIAERIIKVYKRYQRTRREQDELKRQLTHNIAHELKTPVASIQGYLETLINHPTIDEKTRQMFFDRCYAQSQRLSSLLADISTLNVMDEVKDLHGKETVDLARMVREIEQETALQFQQRQMRLLVSLPAELTVRGVRSMIYSIFRNLIDNALAYAGEETTVYVKARAEDNYWQFTIADTGRGVPEEHLPRLFERFYRVDKGRSRSLGGTGLGLAIVKNAVILHRGSIRVSNREGGGLQFDFSLAKE
;
A
#
# COMPACT_ATOMS: atom_id res chain seq x y z
N MET A 1 3.22 29.26 47.33
CA MET A 1 3.64 30.63 46.95
C MET A 1 2.73 31.09 45.81
N LYS A 2 1.90 32.01 46.18
CA LYS A 2 1.26 33.16 45.48
C LYS A 2 0.48 32.77 44.21
N GLN A 3 -0.84 32.76 44.31
CA GLN A 3 -1.78 33.91 44.33
C GLN A 3 -1.83 34.59 42.98
N ASN A 4 -2.91 34.77 42.35
CA ASN A 4 -4.24 35.35 42.58
C ASN A 4 -4.58 36.00 41.24
N ASN A 5 -5.69 36.14 40.78
CA ASN A 5 -7.05 36.54 41.11
C ASN A 5 -7.69 37.10 39.87
N HIS A 6 -8.95 36.80 39.70
CA HIS A 6 -10.14 37.70 39.63
C HIS A 6 -10.25 38.58 38.37
N GLU A 7 -11.36 38.87 37.77
CA GLU A 7 -12.80 38.96 38.08
C GLU A 7 -13.52 39.30 36.75
N THR A 8 -14.65 38.66 36.50
CA THR A 8 -16.03 39.21 36.53
C THR A 8 -16.34 40.48 35.68
N THR A 9 -17.34 40.44 34.81
CA THR A 9 -18.70 40.94 34.91
C THR A 9 -19.30 41.12 33.51
N GLN A 10 -20.49 40.53 33.31
CA GLN A 10 -21.82 41.10 33.02
C GLN A 10 -21.82 42.15 31.86
N GLY A 11 -22.70 42.15 30.93
CA GLY A 11 -24.09 41.81 30.86
C GLY A 11 -24.75 42.58 29.73
N ASN A 12 -25.91 42.22 29.40
CA ASN A 12 -27.02 42.97 28.78
C ASN A 12 -27.30 42.79 27.28
N ASN A 13 -28.36 42.09 27.09
CA ASN A 13 -29.42 42.30 26.07
C ASN A 13 -30.16 43.62 26.35
N PRO A 14 -30.86 44.34 25.46
CA PRO A 14 -32.13 43.84 24.91
C PRO A 14 -32.59 44.44 23.52
N GLN A 15 -33.62 43.70 23.00
CA GLN A 15 -34.88 44.21 22.39
C GLN A 15 -34.93 44.80 21.00
N THR A 16 -35.74 44.10 20.19
CA THR A 16 -36.99 44.51 19.48
C THR A 16 -36.94 45.63 18.45
N THR A 17 -37.40 45.33 17.24
CA THR A 17 -38.64 45.96 16.71
C THR A 17 -39.17 45.22 15.47
N GLN A 18 -40.50 45.05 15.50
CA GLN A 18 -41.45 44.69 14.47
C GLN A 18 -41.49 45.67 13.30
N GLY A 19 -41.99 45.21 12.16
CA GLY A 19 -42.48 46.05 11.07
C GLY A 19 -43.17 45.22 9.99
N ASP A 20 -44.47 45.18 10.09
CA ASP A 20 -45.46 44.69 9.12
C ASP A 20 -45.38 45.35 7.76
N ILE A 21 -45.90 44.75 6.70
CA ILE A 21 -47.13 45.13 5.97
C ILE A 21 -47.21 44.40 4.61
N GLN A 22 -48.26 43.56 4.50
CA GLN A 22 -49.34 43.41 3.50
C GLN A 22 -49.06 43.61 1.98
N GLY A 23 -49.67 42.66 1.26
CA GLY A 23 -50.27 42.96 -0.05
C GLY A 23 -50.43 41.74 -0.97
N THR A 24 -51.53 40.99 -0.83
CA THR A 24 -52.58 40.59 -1.79
C THR A 24 -52.17 40.40 -3.26
N ASN A 25 -52.45 39.34 -3.97
CA ASN A 25 -53.72 38.82 -4.47
C ASN A 25 -53.59 37.61 -5.41
N GLN A 26 -54.41 36.63 -5.20
CA GLN A 26 -55.24 35.79 -6.09
C GLN A 26 -54.74 35.37 -7.49
N GLY A 27 -54.88 34.06 -7.71
CA GLY A 27 -54.94 33.44 -9.04
C GLY A 27 -54.98 31.89 -8.97
N THR A 28 -56.17 31.35 -8.82
CA THR A 28 -56.60 29.96 -9.02
C THR A 28 -56.11 29.31 -10.31
N THR A 29 -55.67 28.02 -10.26
CA THR A 29 -56.35 26.89 -10.90
C THR A 29 -55.56 25.56 -10.71
N GLN A 30 -56.28 24.58 -10.25
CA GLN A 30 -56.27 23.11 -10.42
C GLN A 30 -55.14 22.45 -11.20
N GLY A 31 -54.63 21.34 -10.61
CA GLY A 31 -54.41 20.13 -11.38
C GLY A 31 -53.16 19.31 -11.00
N ASP A 32 -53.47 18.19 -10.37
CA ASP A 32 -52.75 16.91 -10.41
C ASP A 32 -51.56 16.63 -9.48
N ASN A 33 -51.92 15.85 -8.56
CA ASN A 33 -51.19 15.00 -7.66
C ASN A 33 -50.33 13.97 -8.42
N GLN A 34 -49.01 14.06 -8.34
CA GLN A 34 -48.14 12.89 -8.39
C GLN A 34 -46.95 13.12 -7.44
N GLY A 35 -47.03 12.45 -6.30
CA GLY A 35 -45.96 12.39 -5.33
C GLY A 35 -44.78 11.62 -5.86
N THR A 36 -43.69 12.31 -6.06
CA THR A 36 -42.35 11.70 -6.15
C THR A 36 -41.53 12.20 -4.95
N ALA A 37 -41.24 11.27 -4.06
CA ALA A 37 -40.32 11.45 -2.97
C ALA A 37 -38.94 11.79 -3.53
N GLN A 38 -38.51 13.05 -3.36
CA GLN A 38 -37.13 13.45 -3.60
C GLN A 38 -36.31 13.09 -2.37
N GLY A 39 -35.46 12.06 -2.50
CA GLY A 39 -34.34 11.81 -1.61
C GLY A 39 -33.25 12.90 -1.77
N PRO A 40 -32.36 13.09 -0.80
CA PRO A 40 -31.35 14.11 -0.84
C PRO A 40 -30.28 13.77 -1.89
N THR A 41 -30.43 14.32 -3.10
CA THR A 41 -29.41 14.33 -4.14
C THR A 41 -28.61 15.62 -4.04
N GLY A 42 -27.47 15.51 -3.44
CA GLY A 42 -26.51 16.61 -3.36
C GLY A 42 -25.08 16.08 -3.29
N LEU A 43 -24.68 15.20 -4.21
CA LEU A 43 -23.27 14.97 -4.46
C LEU A 43 -22.73 16.13 -5.30
N PRO A 44 -21.61 16.78 -4.92
CA PRO A 44 -21.03 17.87 -5.70
C PRO A 44 -20.67 17.36 -7.10
N PRO A 45 -20.82 18.20 -8.15
CA PRO A 45 -20.46 17.80 -9.50
C PRO A 45 -18.98 17.41 -9.54
N PHE A 46 -18.71 16.25 -10.11
CA PHE A 46 -17.37 15.74 -10.35
C PHE A 46 -16.51 16.85 -10.96
N ALA A 47 -15.48 17.27 -10.23
CA ALA A 47 -14.43 18.11 -10.78
C ALA A 47 -13.90 17.45 -12.06
N PRO A 48 -13.72 18.19 -13.18
CA PRO A 48 -13.23 17.62 -14.41
C PRO A 48 -11.91 16.92 -14.11
N LEU A 49 -11.81 15.64 -14.49
CA LEU A 49 -10.60 14.85 -14.43
C LEU A 49 -9.49 15.67 -15.10
N ARG A 50 -8.65 16.34 -14.31
CA ARG A 50 -7.39 16.90 -14.81
C ARG A 50 -6.73 15.76 -15.58
N THR A 51 -6.56 15.93 -16.88
CA THR A 51 -5.85 15.02 -17.77
C THR A 51 -4.40 14.96 -17.31
N ARG A 52 -4.16 14.21 -16.24
CA ARG A 52 -2.79 14.00 -15.74
C ARG A 52 -2.14 13.05 -16.72
N ILE A 53 -1.05 13.53 -17.34
CA ILE A 53 -0.17 12.69 -18.16
C ILE A 53 0.07 11.37 -17.41
N PRO A 54 -0.15 10.19 -18.03
CA PRO A 54 0.06 8.90 -17.39
C PRO A 54 1.47 8.80 -16.77
N VAL A 55 1.59 8.12 -15.63
CA VAL A 55 2.87 7.97 -14.92
C VAL A 55 3.96 7.42 -15.84
N GLY A 56 3.64 6.44 -16.68
CA GLY A 56 4.57 5.89 -17.68
C GLY A 56 5.09 6.96 -18.66
N MET A 57 4.22 7.85 -19.15
CA MET A 57 4.62 8.94 -20.05
C MET A 57 5.51 9.98 -19.37
N ARG A 58 5.26 10.30 -18.09
CA ARG A 58 6.13 11.22 -17.33
C ARG A 58 7.52 10.62 -17.11
N LEU A 59 7.57 9.33 -16.76
CA LEU A 59 8.81 8.61 -16.59
C LEU A 59 9.60 8.56 -17.91
N TYR A 60 8.91 8.22 -19.01
CA TYR A 60 9.49 8.21 -20.36
C TYR A 60 10.10 9.56 -20.73
N LEU A 61 9.34 10.66 -20.61
CA LEU A 61 9.81 11.99 -20.94
C LEU A 61 10.97 12.44 -20.03
N GLY A 62 10.92 12.11 -18.74
CA GLY A 62 11.99 12.44 -17.80
C GLY A 62 13.30 11.74 -18.14
N VAL A 63 13.27 10.43 -18.34
CA VAL A 63 14.47 9.65 -18.68
C VAL A 63 14.99 10.04 -20.06
N LEU A 64 14.10 10.23 -21.04
CA LEU A 64 14.46 10.68 -22.39
C LEU A 64 15.16 12.06 -22.36
N SER A 65 14.64 13.01 -21.57
CA SER A 65 15.25 14.35 -21.44
C SER A 65 16.66 14.29 -20.86
N ILE A 66 16.87 13.49 -19.81
CA ILE A 66 18.20 13.29 -19.20
C ILE A 66 19.16 12.66 -20.22
N PHE A 67 18.68 11.65 -20.93
CA PHE A 67 19.50 10.96 -21.92
C PHE A 67 19.88 11.86 -23.09
N LEU A 68 18.96 12.65 -23.64
CA LEU A 68 19.24 13.62 -24.71
C LEU A 68 20.24 14.69 -24.27
N LEU A 69 20.10 15.19 -23.03
CA LEU A 69 21.05 16.15 -22.46
C LEU A 69 22.45 15.53 -22.35
N PHE A 70 22.54 14.28 -21.88
CA PHE A 70 23.82 13.57 -21.79
C PHE A 70 24.42 13.34 -23.17
N ALA A 71 23.63 12.85 -24.14
CA ALA A 71 24.09 12.62 -25.50
C ALA A 71 24.60 13.90 -26.16
N PHE A 72 23.88 15.02 -26.00
CA PHE A 72 24.30 16.32 -26.50
C PHE A 72 25.63 16.77 -25.87
N THR A 73 25.75 16.69 -24.56
CA THR A 73 26.95 17.08 -23.83
C THR A 73 28.15 16.21 -24.24
N PHE A 74 27.91 14.90 -24.37
CA PHE A 74 28.94 13.95 -24.80
C PHE A 74 29.42 14.22 -26.25
N ILE A 75 28.50 14.51 -27.19
CA ILE A 75 28.84 14.85 -28.56
C ILE A 75 29.70 16.11 -28.60
N VAL A 76 29.30 17.18 -27.88
CA VAL A 76 30.07 18.43 -27.84
C VAL A 76 31.46 18.19 -27.22
N TYR A 77 31.52 17.41 -26.13
CA TYR A 77 32.80 17.07 -25.50
C TYR A 77 33.72 16.29 -26.46
N GLN A 78 33.19 15.29 -27.14
CA GLN A 78 33.95 14.46 -28.07
C GLN A 78 34.45 15.26 -29.27
N GLN A 79 33.63 16.19 -29.80
CA GLN A 79 34.06 17.09 -30.89
C GLN A 79 35.24 17.96 -30.47
N ARG A 80 35.16 18.57 -29.29
CA ARG A 80 36.29 19.40 -28.79
C ARG A 80 37.55 18.57 -28.60
N ARG A 81 37.41 17.45 -27.91
CA ARG A 81 38.55 16.56 -27.63
C ARG A 81 39.23 16.05 -28.89
N GLU A 82 38.50 15.66 -29.93
CA GLU A 82 39.06 15.21 -31.20
C GLU A 82 39.78 16.32 -31.92
N LYS A 83 39.21 17.53 -31.95
CA LYS A 83 39.86 18.70 -32.55
C LYS A 83 41.18 19.03 -31.83
N ASP A 84 41.16 19.10 -30.50
CA ASP A 84 42.34 19.40 -29.69
C ASP A 84 43.44 18.34 -29.89
N TYR A 85 43.06 17.07 -29.98
CA TYR A 85 43.96 15.97 -30.25
C TYR A 85 44.63 16.11 -31.64
N LYS A 86 43.85 16.37 -32.70
CA LYS A 86 44.35 16.56 -34.05
C LYS A 86 45.29 17.75 -34.16
N VAL A 87 44.95 18.86 -33.47
CA VAL A 87 45.80 20.04 -33.36
C VAL A 87 47.12 19.72 -32.67
N SER A 88 47.06 19.00 -31.54
CA SER A 88 48.27 18.61 -30.79
C SER A 88 49.22 17.70 -31.61
N VAL A 89 48.64 16.74 -32.36
CA VAL A 89 49.42 15.86 -33.24
C VAL A 89 50.09 16.63 -34.36
N LEU A 90 49.39 17.60 -35.00
CA LEU A 90 49.97 18.44 -36.04
C LEU A 90 51.05 19.34 -35.48
N ASP A 91 50.82 19.96 -34.31
CA ASP A 91 51.80 20.82 -33.64
C ASP A 91 53.07 20.03 -33.28
N ALA A 92 52.94 18.84 -32.67
CA ALA A 92 54.07 17.97 -32.35
C ALA A 92 54.91 17.62 -33.60
N ARG A 93 54.23 17.34 -34.72
CA ARG A 93 54.93 17.06 -36.01
C ARG A 93 55.66 18.27 -36.52
N LEU A 94 55.14 19.49 -36.41
CA LEU A 94 55.81 20.70 -36.79
C LEU A 94 56.94 21.07 -35.82
N GLN A 95 56.79 20.78 -34.52
CA GLN A 95 57.91 20.96 -33.57
C GLN A 95 59.07 20.03 -33.86
N ASP A 96 58.82 18.75 -34.20
CA ASP A 96 59.87 17.83 -34.66
C ASP A 96 60.60 18.36 -35.90
N PHE A 97 59.83 18.88 -36.88
CA PHE A 97 60.43 19.58 -38.01
C PHE A 97 61.23 20.80 -37.54
N ASN A 98 60.81 21.63 -36.64
CA ASN A 98 61.51 22.78 -36.10
C ASN A 98 62.87 22.37 -35.46
N VAL A 99 62.89 21.22 -34.76
CA VAL A 99 64.12 20.65 -34.18
C VAL A 99 65.09 20.23 -35.30
N GLN A 100 64.63 19.44 -36.27
CA GLN A 100 65.43 19.01 -37.40
C GLN A 100 65.95 20.20 -38.21
N MET A 101 65.15 21.24 -38.38
CA MET A 101 65.55 22.48 -39.04
C MET A 101 66.64 23.21 -38.27
N SER A 102 66.51 23.30 -36.91
CA SER A 102 67.57 23.91 -36.07
C SER A 102 68.92 23.16 -36.19
N GLU A 103 68.88 21.83 -36.22
CA GLU A 103 70.10 21.00 -36.44
C GLU A 103 70.69 21.22 -37.78
N ALA A 104 69.86 21.31 -38.86
CA ALA A 104 70.35 21.57 -40.22
C ALA A 104 70.97 22.95 -40.35
N ILE A 105 70.42 23.99 -39.75
CA ILE A 105 70.98 25.33 -39.72
C ILE A 105 72.31 25.35 -39.02
N THR A 106 72.50 24.57 -37.97
CA THR A 106 73.73 24.52 -37.19
C THR A 106 74.81 23.77 -37.95
N SER A 107 74.45 22.69 -38.65
CA SER A 107 75.43 21.85 -39.40
C SER A 107 75.88 22.44 -40.74
N SER A 108 74.99 23.11 -41.47
CA SER A 108 75.28 23.65 -42.82
C SER A 108 74.39 24.86 -43.13
N PRO A 109 74.77 26.07 -42.71
CA PRO A 109 73.92 27.28 -42.87
C PRO A 109 73.58 27.62 -44.34
N LYS A 110 74.34 27.14 -45.31
CA LYS A 110 74.10 27.39 -46.75
C LYS A 110 73.04 26.46 -47.38
N ASP A 111 72.70 25.35 -46.75
CA ASP A 111 71.84 24.30 -47.31
C ASP A 111 70.42 24.30 -46.73
N ILE A 112 69.97 25.38 -46.06
CA ILE A 112 68.66 25.53 -45.44
C ILE A 112 67.56 25.30 -46.47
N LYS A 113 67.59 25.93 -47.62
CA LYS A 113 66.51 25.83 -48.62
C LYS A 113 66.40 24.40 -49.19
N PRO A 114 67.51 23.71 -49.67
CA PRO A 114 67.42 22.33 -50.10
C PRO A 114 66.86 21.38 -49.02
N PHE A 115 67.16 21.61 -47.73
CA PHE A 115 66.62 20.82 -46.64
C PHE A 115 65.10 20.98 -46.53
N ILE A 116 64.57 22.22 -46.54
CA ILE A 116 63.15 22.51 -46.49
C ILE A 116 62.45 21.87 -47.70
N ASP A 117 62.97 22.04 -48.91
CA ASP A 117 62.35 21.51 -50.12
C ASP A 117 62.28 19.97 -50.09
N ARG A 118 63.30 19.29 -49.59
CA ARG A 118 63.28 17.82 -49.38
C ARG A 118 62.26 17.41 -48.33
N TYR A 119 62.24 18.09 -47.17
CA TYR A 119 61.31 17.78 -46.09
C TYR A 119 59.81 17.94 -46.49
N ILE A 120 59.49 18.97 -47.29
CA ILE A 120 58.18 19.20 -47.86
C ILE A 120 57.72 18.03 -48.72
N VAL A 121 58.65 17.51 -49.57
CA VAL A 121 58.39 16.36 -50.46
C VAL A 121 58.18 15.08 -49.63
N ASP A 122 59.13 14.80 -48.73
CA ASP A 122 59.18 13.56 -47.96
C ASP A 122 57.96 13.42 -46.99
N ASN A 123 57.39 14.55 -46.51
CA ASN A 123 56.31 14.58 -45.55
C ASN A 123 55.00 15.11 -46.12
N ASP A 124 54.86 15.34 -47.41
CA ASP A 124 53.70 15.90 -48.10
C ASP A 124 53.18 17.21 -47.45
N MET A 125 54.13 18.05 -46.97
CA MET A 125 53.77 19.34 -46.31
C MET A 125 53.83 20.49 -47.35
N ARG A 126 52.91 20.44 -48.33
CA ARG A 126 52.85 21.46 -49.40
C ARG A 126 52.58 22.85 -48.84
N GLY A 127 53.45 23.81 -49.26
CA GLY A 127 53.29 25.20 -48.85
C GLY A 127 53.83 25.51 -47.44
N LEU A 128 54.67 24.62 -46.87
CA LEU A 128 55.34 24.91 -45.60
C LEU A 128 56.19 26.17 -45.70
N ARG A 129 55.98 27.13 -44.83
CA ARG A 129 56.78 28.35 -44.70
C ARG A 129 57.55 28.27 -43.38
N VAL A 130 58.86 28.60 -43.48
CA VAL A 130 59.75 28.64 -42.31
C VAL A 130 60.22 30.07 -42.10
N THR A 131 60.17 30.54 -40.87
CA THR A 131 60.58 31.86 -40.41
C THR A 131 61.51 31.72 -39.21
N LEU A 132 62.70 32.32 -39.26
CA LEU A 132 63.64 32.37 -38.13
C LEU A 132 63.53 33.73 -37.44
N ILE A 133 63.32 33.70 -36.12
CA ILE A 133 62.96 34.90 -35.33
C ILE A 133 63.90 34.97 -34.11
N ARG A 134 64.42 36.13 -33.82
CA ARG A 134 65.21 36.40 -32.59
C ARG A 134 64.29 36.54 -31.40
N PRO A 135 64.77 36.35 -30.16
CA PRO A 135 63.94 36.51 -28.95
C PRO A 135 63.28 37.91 -28.82
N ASP A 136 63.87 38.93 -29.43
CA ASP A 136 63.29 40.28 -29.52
C ASP A 136 62.12 40.41 -30.52
N GLY A 137 61.82 39.31 -31.26
CA GLY A 137 60.75 39.26 -32.26
C GLY A 137 61.21 39.67 -33.67
N THR A 138 62.52 39.98 -33.89
CA THR A 138 63.06 40.38 -35.18
C THR A 138 63.19 39.15 -36.07
N VAL A 139 62.64 39.21 -37.29
CA VAL A 139 62.75 38.14 -38.30
C VAL A 139 64.06 38.33 -39.05
N PHE A 140 64.92 37.30 -39.13
CA PHE A 140 66.16 37.32 -39.85
C PHE A 140 66.25 36.35 -41.02
N TYR A 141 65.28 35.47 -41.20
CA TYR A 141 65.10 34.56 -42.31
C TYR A 141 63.62 34.20 -42.54
N ASP A 142 63.22 34.14 -43.79
CA ASP A 142 61.87 33.67 -44.16
C ASP A 142 61.95 33.02 -45.57
N THR A 143 61.31 31.82 -45.70
CA THR A 143 61.39 31.06 -46.98
C THR A 143 60.61 31.74 -48.11
N TRP A 144 59.65 32.56 -47.85
CA TRP A 144 58.76 33.19 -48.83
C TRP A 144 59.12 34.68 -49.11
N GLN A 145 59.72 35.33 -48.13
CA GLN A 145 60.06 36.77 -48.22
C GLN A 145 61.62 36.92 -48.29
N LYS A 146 62.13 37.42 -49.42
CA LYS A 146 63.57 37.73 -49.56
C LYS A 146 63.93 39.08 -48.95
N ASP A 147 62.97 40.04 -49.03
CA ASP A 147 63.12 41.36 -48.41
C ASP A 147 62.48 41.36 -47.04
N LEU A 148 63.29 41.38 -45.99
CA LEU A 148 62.88 41.33 -44.61
C LEU A 148 62.56 42.72 -44.01
N SER A 149 62.88 43.82 -44.77
CA SER A 149 62.69 45.21 -44.30
C SER A 149 61.22 45.57 -44.01
N HIS A 150 60.34 44.91 -44.71
CA HIS A 150 58.86 45.11 -44.54
C HIS A 150 58.21 44.16 -43.60
N ILE A 151 58.95 43.26 -42.95
CA ILE A 151 58.33 42.32 -41.97
C ILE A 151 58.25 42.98 -40.58
N HIS A 152 57.01 43.10 -40.06
CA HIS A 152 56.80 43.61 -38.73
C HIS A 152 57.39 42.70 -37.65
N ASN A 153 57.74 43.25 -36.52
CA ASN A 153 58.23 42.50 -35.37
C ASN A 153 57.17 41.44 -34.89
N HIS A 154 57.64 40.21 -34.64
CA HIS A 154 56.81 39.07 -34.29
C HIS A 154 56.77 38.80 -32.80
N ALA A 155 57.34 39.59 -31.90
CA ALA A 155 57.37 39.37 -30.44
C ALA A 155 55.97 39.19 -29.82
N ASN A 156 54.96 39.92 -30.35
CA ASN A 156 53.59 39.85 -29.85
C ASN A 156 52.73 38.73 -30.46
N ARG A 157 53.31 37.85 -31.23
CA ARG A 157 52.61 36.73 -31.83
C ARG A 157 52.39 35.65 -30.77
N GLN A 158 51.17 35.04 -30.71
CA GLN A 158 50.79 34.06 -29.71
C GLN A 158 51.79 32.88 -29.68
N GLU A 159 52.07 32.29 -30.85
CA GLU A 159 52.99 31.16 -30.98
C GLU A 159 54.43 31.52 -30.57
N VAL A 160 54.84 32.75 -30.83
CA VAL A 160 56.20 33.20 -30.46
C VAL A 160 56.33 33.46 -28.98
N ARG A 161 55.32 34.08 -28.37
CA ARG A 161 55.27 34.28 -26.91
C ARG A 161 55.27 32.94 -26.17
N GLN A 162 54.34 32.06 -26.55
CA GLN A 162 54.30 30.72 -25.95
C GLN A 162 55.64 29.98 -26.10
N ALA A 163 56.29 30.05 -27.28
CA ALA A 163 57.58 29.42 -27.49
C ALA A 163 58.69 30.01 -26.59
N LEU A 164 58.65 31.32 -26.29
CA LEU A 164 59.58 31.93 -25.35
C LEU A 164 59.33 31.54 -23.88
N ASP A 165 58.08 31.42 -23.51
CA ASP A 165 57.66 31.10 -22.13
C ASP A 165 57.77 29.58 -21.84
N ASP A 166 57.28 28.73 -22.74
CA ASP A 166 57.09 27.29 -22.55
C ASP A 166 58.04 26.42 -23.40
N GLY A 167 58.90 27.06 -24.21
CA GLY A 167 59.79 26.37 -25.15
C GLY A 167 59.17 26.09 -26.52
N SER A 168 57.86 25.94 -26.60
CA SER A 168 57.10 25.77 -27.84
C SER A 168 55.74 26.43 -27.79
N GLY A 169 55.17 26.78 -28.94
CA GLY A 169 53.84 27.38 -28.98
C GLY A 169 53.22 27.27 -30.38
N HIS A 170 51.87 27.32 -30.43
CA HIS A 170 51.17 27.25 -31.71
C HIS A 170 50.00 28.26 -31.81
N ALA A 171 49.60 28.51 -33.06
CA ALA A 171 48.41 29.33 -33.34
C ALA A 171 47.65 28.77 -34.54
N ILE A 172 46.32 28.57 -34.36
CA ILE A 172 45.42 27.97 -35.35
C ILE A 172 44.71 29.09 -36.12
N GLU A 173 44.61 28.93 -37.46
CA GLU A 173 43.80 29.77 -38.35
C GLU A 173 44.05 31.29 -38.19
N ARG A 174 45.29 31.65 -38.00
CA ARG A 174 45.65 33.07 -37.90
C ARG A 174 45.99 33.67 -39.27
N LYS A 175 45.39 34.79 -39.62
CA LYS A 175 45.68 35.55 -40.84
C LYS A 175 47.12 36.05 -40.81
N SER A 176 47.85 35.84 -41.90
CA SER A 176 49.19 36.36 -42.06
C SER A 176 49.12 37.87 -42.35
N ALA A 177 50.08 38.64 -41.81
CA ALA A 177 50.18 40.08 -42.13
C ALA A 177 50.75 40.36 -43.49
N THR A 178 51.48 39.35 -44.07
CA THR A 178 52.21 39.46 -45.32
C THR A 178 51.59 38.75 -46.52
N VAL A 179 50.62 37.85 -46.26
CA VAL A 179 49.90 37.07 -47.27
C VAL A 179 48.41 36.96 -46.88
N PRO A 180 47.46 37.17 -47.81
CA PRO A 180 46.05 37.18 -47.53
C PRO A 180 45.50 35.76 -47.32
N GLN A 181 46.17 34.94 -46.51
CA GLN A 181 45.82 33.57 -46.20
C GLN A 181 46.00 33.27 -44.69
N ALA A 182 45.15 32.46 -44.14
CA ALA A 182 45.31 31.97 -42.77
C ALA A 182 46.32 30.81 -42.73
N PHE A 183 47.01 30.66 -41.64
CA PHE A 183 48.02 29.63 -41.43
C PHE A 183 47.82 28.99 -40.06
N PHE A 184 48.22 27.70 -39.96
CA PHE A 184 48.55 27.05 -38.71
C PHE A 184 50.04 27.31 -38.45
N TYR A 185 50.37 27.91 -37.33
CA TYR A 185 51.74 28.23 -36.92
C TYR A 185 52.15 27.33 -35.76
N SER A 186 53.39 26.81 -35.84
CA SER A 186 54.08 26.20 -34.71
C SER A 186 55.45 26.85 -34.57
N ALA A 187 55.85 27.19 -33.36
CA ALA A 187 57.09 27.86 -33.02
C ALA A 187 57.84 27.10 -31.93
N THR A 188 59.13 26.94 -32.06
CA THR A 188 60.03 26.29 -31.10
C THR A 188 61.17 27.20 -30.77
N TYR A 189 61.43 27.48 -29.53
CA TYR A 189 62.54 28.31 -29.07
C TYR A 189 63.75 27.44 -28.74
N PHE A 190 64.91 27.83 -29.26
CA PHE A 190 66.21 27.19 -29.03
C PHE A 190 67.11 28.13 -28.20
N PRO A 191 67.19 27.95 -26.88
CA PRO A 191 67.92 28.82 -25.98
C PRO A 191 69.45 28.84 -26.28
N SER A 192 70.01 27.68 -26.66
CA SER A 192 71.46 27.54 -27.00
C SER A 192 71.86 28.39 -28.19
N HIS A 193 70.96 28.59 -29.15
CA HIS A 193 71.19 29.36 -30.35
C HIS A 193 70.57 30.74 -30.39
N ARG A 194 69.76 31.05 -29.37
CA ARG A 194 69.01 32.33 -29.15
C ARG A 194 68.17 32.71 -30.36
N TYR A 195 67.44 31.74 -30.95
CA TYR A 195 66.47 32.00 -32.00
C TYR A 195 65.26 31.07 -31.87
N ILE A 196 64.18 31.45 -32.54
CA ILE A 196 62.95 30.68 -32.65
C ILE A 196 62.78 30.23 -34.09
N VAL A 197 62.55 28.93 -34.28
CA VAL A 197 62.10 28.38 -35.56
C VAL A 197 60.59 28.36 -35.55
N ARG A 198 60.01 29.06 -36.51
CA ARG A 198 58.58 29.09 -36.70
C ARG A 198 58.24 28.46 -38.05
N SER A 199 57.54 27.33 -38.03
CA SER A 199 56.95 26.68 -39.19
C SER A 199 55.48 27.13 -39.35
N ALA A 200 55.00 27.25 -40.58
CA ALA A 200 53.64 27.65 -40.89
C ALA A 200 53.10 26.83 -42.07
N LEU A 201 51.94 26.20 -41.87
CA LEU A 201 51.19 25.52 -42.92
C LEU A 201 50.00 26.36 -43.34
N PRO A 202 49.75 26.52 -44.67
CA PRO A 202 48.53 27.21 -45.12
C PRO A 202 47.27 26.53 -44.57
N TYR A 203 46.39 27.30 -43.92
CA TYR A 203 45.10 26.83 -43.48
C TYR A 203 44.14 26.85 -44.68
N ASN A 204 44.26 25.83 -45.53
CA ASN A 204 43.44 25.59 -46.70
C ASN A 204 42.36 24.54 -46.42
N ASP A 205 41.48 24.30 -47.40
CA ASP A 205 40.41 23.33 -47.27
C ASP A 205 40.90 21.91 -46.92
N ASN A 206 42.09 21.53 -47.39
CA ASN A 206 42.69 20.24 -47.08
C ASN A 206 43.10 20.16 -45.61
N LEU A 207 43.80 21.16 -45.07
CA LEU A 207 44.18 21.18 -43.65
C LEU A 207 42.97 21.34 -42.77
N ALA A 208 42.01 22.18 -43.16
CA ALA A 208 40.72 22.33 -42.44
C ALA A 208 39.97 21.00 -42.41
N SER A 209 39.95 20.23 -43.50
CA SER A 209 39.27 18.91 -43.53
C SER A 209 39.95 17.87 -42.65
N VAL A 210 41.30 17.89 -42.58
CA VAL A 210 42.07 16.99 -41.68
C VAL A 210 41.84 17.34 -40.21
N LEU A 211 41.75 18.64 -39.88
CA LEU A 211 41.52 19.11 -38.53
C LEU A 211 40.03 19.05 -38.13
N ASN A 212 39.11 18.98 -39.09
CA ASN A 212 37.70 18.80 -38.79
C ASN A 212 37.42 17.41 -38.20
N THR A 213 36.43 17.39 -37.32
CA THR A 213 35.98 16.15 -36.68
C THR A 213 35.30 15.25 -37.70
N ASP A 214 35.58 13.95 -37.65
CA ASP A 214 34.86 12.95 -38.43
C ASP A 214 33.40 12.90 -38.03
N LYS A 215 32.49 13.03 -39.00
CA LYS A 215 31.04 13.06 -38.74
C LYS A 215 30.41 11.68 -38.61
N ASN A 216 31.15 10.62 -38.84
CA ASN A 216 30.61 9.25 -38.84
C ASN A 216 30.06 8.84 -37.49
N TYR A 217 30.69 9.28 -36.38
CA TYR A 217 30.19 8.98 -35.03
C TYR A 217 28.82 9.61 -34.74
N LEU A 218 28.42 10.68 -35.45
CA LEU A 218 27.08 11.28 -35.30
C LEU A 218 25.97 10.32 -35.72
N TRP A 219 26.21 9.54 -36.78
CA TRP A 219 25.27 8.50 -37.22
C TRP A 219 25.14 7.37 -36.21
N PHE A 220 26.25 6.96 -35.59
CA PHE A 220 26.25 5.99 -34.50
C PHE A 220 25.49 6.53 -33.29
N ALA A 221 25.74 7.78 -32.90
CA ALA A 221 25.03 8.42 -31.80
C ALA A 221 23.53 8.53 -32.09
N LEU A 222 23.15 8.93 -33.29
CA LEU A 222 21.75 8.99 -33.73
C LEU A 222 21.08 7.61 -33.68
N GLY A 223 21.73 6.58 -34.19
CA GLY A 223 21.25 5.19 -34.14
C GLY A 223 21.03 4.70 -32.71
N ALA A 224 22.00 4.97 -31.82
CA ALA A 224 21.91 4.61 -30.42
C ALA A 224 20.74 5.34 -29.70
N VAL A 225 20.56 6.64 -29.98
CA VAL A 225 19.46 7.44 -29.45
C VAL A 225 18.10 6.87 -29.90
N VAL A 226 17.96 6.56 -31.19
CA VAL A 226 16.70 5.99 -31.74
C VAL A 226 16.43 4.62 -31.11
N LEU A 227 17.42 3.74 -31.06
CA LEU A 227 17.27 2.40 -30.47
C LEU A 227 16.84 2.48 -29.00
N LEU A 228 17.54 3.29 -28.21
CA LEU A 228 17.24 3.45 -26.79
C LEU A 228 15.85 4.08 -26.57
N THR A 229 15.48 5.06 -27.40
CA THR A 229 14.15 5.67 -27.37
C THR A 229 13.05 4.64 -27.59
N LEU A 230 13.21 3.74 -28.58
CA LEU A 230 12.26 2.66 -28.87
C LEU A 230 12.19 1.65 -27.72
N LEU A 231 13.31 1.24 -27.16
CA LEU A 231 13.36 0.32 -26.02
C LEU A 231 12.68 0.94 -24.79
N LEU A 232 13.01 2.19 -24.47
CA LEU A 232 12.44 2.92 -23.34
C LEU A 232 10.93 3.12 -23.51
N TYR A 233 10.47 3.44 -24.73
CA TYR A 233 9.04 3.56 -25.04
C TYR A 233 8.29 2.25 -24.81
N ASN A 234 8.81 1.13 -25.33
CA ASN A 234 8.21 -0.18 -25.14
C ASN A 234 8.13 -0.58 -23.66
N PHE A 235 9.22 -0.36 -22.92
CA PHE A 235 9.28 -0.66 -21.49
C PHE A 235 8.27 0.18 -20.70
N THR A 236 8.26 1.49 -20.89
CA THR A 236 7.36 2.39 -20.16
C THR A 236 5.89 2.20 -20.53
N ARG A 237 5.60 1.82 -21.78
CA ARG A 237 4.25 1.46 -22.22
C ARG A 237 3.73 0.20 -21.53
N ARG A 238 4.57 -0.84 -21.42
CA ARG A 238 4.22 -2.08 -20.69
C ARG A 238 3.94 -1.77 -19.22
N LEU A 239 4.85 -1.05 -18.55
CA LEU A 239 4.71 -0.66 -17.16
C LEU A 239 3.44 0.19 -16.93
N GLY A 240 3.19 1.18 -17.77
CA GLY A 240 2.01 2.05 -17.68
C GLY A 240 0.69 1.30 -17.84
N ASN A 241 0.61 0.32 -18.73
CA ASN A 241 -0.58 -0.51 -18.93
C ASN A 241 -0.88 -1.37 -17.69
N ASN A 242 0.14 -1.94 -17.07
CA ASN A 242 -0.03 -2.77 -15.88
C ASN A 242 -0.50 -1.94 -14.67
N ILE A 243 0.07 -0.76 -14.47
CA ILE A 243 -0.37 0.18 -13.41
C ILE A 243 -1.81 0.65 -13.65
N THR A 244 -2.19 0.90 -14.91
CA THR A 244 -3.55 1.33 -15.25
C THR A 244 -4.57 0.22 -14.98
N LYS A 245 -4.25 -1.03 -15.29
CA LYS A 245 -5.09 -2.20 -14.97
C LYS A 245 -5.27 -2.37 -13.47
N LEU A 246 -4.18 -2.28 -12.69
CA LEU A 246 -4.24 -2.32 -11.22
C LEU A 246 -5.08 -1.19 -10.62
N ARG A 247 -4.95 0.03 -11.16
CA ARG A 247 -5.76 1.17 -10.72
C ARG A 247 -7.24 0.97 -11.01
N LEU A 248 -7.58 0.45 -12.19
CA LEU A 248 -8.97 0.14 -12.55
C LEU A 248 -9.54 -0.94 -11.64
N PHE A 249 -8.77 -2.00 -11.36
CA PHE A 249 -9.13 -3.03 -10.40
C PHE A 249 -9.40 -2.42 -9.01
N ALA A 250 -8.47 -1.61 -8.48
CA ALA A 250 -8.63 -0.98 -7.17
C ALA A 250 -9.86 -0.06 -7.11
N SER A 251 -10.13 0.71 -8.17
CA SER A 251 -11.30 1.59 -8.26
C SER A 251 -12.62 0.80 -8.28
N ARG A 252 -12.71 -0.29 -9.04
CA ARG A 252 -13.90 -1.15 -9.06
C ARG A 252 -14.10 -1.90 -7.75
N ALA A 253 -13.00 -2.32 -7.12
CA ALA A 253 -13.00 -2.94 -5.81
C ALA A 253 -13.58 -2.02 -4.74
N ASP A 254 -13.25 -0.74 -4.77
CA ASP A 254 -13.74 0.29 -3.86
C ASP A 254 -15.26 0.55 -4.02
N HIS A 255 -15.76 0.49 -5.25
CA HIS A 255 -17.20 0.67 -5.55
C HIS A 255 -18.05 -0.61 -5.42
N ASN A 256 -17.49 -1.72 -4.90
CA ASN A 256 -18.19 -3.01 -4.78
C ASN A 256 -18.79 -3.54 -6.11
N GLU A 257 -18.27 -3.12 -7.26
CA GLU A 257 -18.70 -3.63 -8.54
C GLU A 257 -18.29 -5.10 -8.73
N SER A 258 -19.10 -5.89 -9.43
CA SER A 258 -18.77 -7.27 -9.73
C SER A 258 -17.53 -7.33 -10.62
N LEU A 259 -16.45 -7.81 -10.06
CA LEU A 259 -15.20 -8.03 -10.79
C LEU A 259 -15.33 -9.31 -11.64
N ASP A 260 -15.75 -9.15 -12.89
CA ASP A 260 -15.77 -10.26 -13.82
C ASP A 260 -14.32 -10.63 -14.19
N ILE A 261 -13.99 -11.92 -14.07
CA ILE A 261 -12.62 -12.46 -14.28
C ILE A 261 -12.11 -12.17 -15.69
N LYS A 262 -13.00 -11.94 -16.64
CA LYS A 262 -12.68 -11.62 -18.05
C LYS A 262 -12.06 -10.22 -18.23
N ASP A 263 -12.33 -9.29 -17.34
CA ASP A 263 -11.78 -7.93 -17.37
C ASP A 263 -10.37 -7.84 -16.74
N LEU A 264 -9.97 -8.84 -15.98
CA LEU A 264 -8.63 -9.04 -15.47
C LEU A 264 -7.78 -9.74 -16.55
N ALA A 265 -7.68 -9.10 -17.72
CA ALA A 265 -6.82 -9.58 -18.78
C ALA A 265 -5.43 -9.92 -18.23
N VAL A 266 -4.93 -11.07 -18.63
CA VAL A 266 -3.64 -11.67 -18.32
C VAL A 266 -2.59 -10.59 -18.02
N PHE A 267 -2.13 -10.53 -16.79
CA PHE A 267 -0.94 -9.75 -16.45
C PHE A 267 0.26 -10.47 -17.07
N PRO A 268 1.28 -9.74 -17.52
CA PRO A 268 2.49 -10.39 -18.04
C PRO A 268 3.19 -11.19 -16.93
N ASP A 269 3.95 -12.19 -17.33
CA ASP A 269 4.81 -13.03 -16.48
C ASP A 269 6.04 -12.20 -16.03
N ASP A 270 5.79 -11.19 -15.19
CA ASP A 270 6.82 -10.36 -14.55
C ASP A 270 6.48 -10.16 -13.06
N GLU A 271 7.41 -9.61 -12.29
CA GLU A 271 7.26 -9.39 -10.85
C GLU A 271 6.03 -8.53 -10.52
N LEU A 272 5.67 -7.63 -11.44
CA LEU A 272 4.49 -6.78 -11.29
C LEU A 272 3.20 -7.56 -11.50
N GLY A 273 3.20 -8.54 -12.41
CA GLY A 273 2.11 -9.48 -12.63
C GLY A 273 1.87 -10.36 -11.42
N ASP A 274 2.93 -10.91 -10.83
CA ASP A 274 2.89 -11.70 -9.59
C ASP A 274 2.27 -10.91 -8.42
N ILE A 275 2.69 -9.65 -8.23
CA ILE A 275 2.12 -8.77 -7.20
C ILE A 275 0.64 -8.52 -7.47
N ALA A 276 0.26 -8.25 -8.71
CA ALA A 276 -1.12 -8.02 -9.10
C ALA A 276 -2.00 -9.24 -8.79
N GLU A 277 -1.56 -10.45 -9.15
CA GLU A 277 -2.28 -11.70 -8.87
C GLU A 277 -2.44 -11.95 -7.37
N ARG A 278 -1.39 -11.70 -6.57
CA ARG A 278 -1.45 -11.82 -5.10
C ARG A 278 -2.46 -10.86 -4.50
N ILE A 279 -2.47 -9.60 -4.92
CA ILE A 279 -3.44 -8.59 -4.47
C ILE A 279 -4.87 -9.04 -4.80
N ILE A 280 -5.11 -9.49 -6.03
CA ILE A 280 -6.42 -9.98 -6.47
C ILE A 280 -6.86 -11.19 -5.64
N LYS A 281 -5.95 -12.13 -5.37
CA LYS A 281 -6.23 -13.32 -4.54
C LYS A 281 -6.59 -12.95 -3.10
N VAL A 282 -5.86 -12.02 -2.50
CA VAL A 282 -6.16 -11.51 -1.14
C VAL A 282 -7.51 -10.81 -1.12
N TYR A 283 -7.80 -9.94 -2.09
CA TYR A 283 -9.08 -9.24 -2.18
C TYR A 283 -10.27 -10.21 -2.37
N LYS A 284 -10.14 -11.22 -3.23
CA LYS A 284 -11.18 -12.26 -3.41
C LYS A 284 -11.45 -13.03 -2.11
N ARG A 285 -10.39 -13.35 -1.35
CA ARG A 285 -10.53 -14.01 -0.04
C ARG A 285 -11.26 -13.09 0.94
N TYR A 286 -10.88 -11.81 1.01
CA TYR A 286 -11.54 -10.81 1.86
C TYR A 286 -13.03 -10.66 1.52
N GLN A 287 -13.38 -10.53 0.26
CA GLN A 287 -14.76 -10.43 -0.22
C GLN A 287 -15.60 -11.68 0.14
N ARG A 288 -14.99 -12.86 -0.01
CA ARG A 288 -15.66 -14.13 0.36
C ARG A 288 -15.95 -14.17 1.85
N THR A 289 -14.95 -13.88 2.68
CA THR A 289 -15.11 -13.86 4.15
C THR A 289 -16.15 -12.83 4.57
N ARG A 290 -16.17 -11.65 3.97
CA ARG A 290 -17.17 -10.62 4.25
C ARG A 290 -18.59 -11.08 3.90
N ARG A 291 -18.79 -11.70 2.72
CA ARG A 291 -20.10 -12.26 2.34
C ARG A 291 -20.57 -13.35 3.29
N GLU A 292 -19.68 -14.26 3.68
CA GLU A 292 -19.99 -15.29 4.67
C GLU A 292 -20.40 -14.69 6.03
N GLN A 293 -19.74 -13.62 6.47
CA GLN A 293 -20.10 -12.91 7.70
C GLN A 293 -21.44 -12.18 7.57
N ASP A 294 -21.73 -11.52 6.45
CA ASP A 294 -22.99 -10.83 6.21
C ASP A 294 -24.16 -11.83 6.14
N GLU A 295 -23.95 -13.00 5.54
CA GLU A 295 -24.93 -14.09 5.50
C GLU A 295 -25.24 -14.61 6.91
N LEU A 296 -24.21 -14.89 7.71
CA LEU A 296 -24.36 -15.31 9.11
C LEU A 296 -25.12 -14.26 9.94
N LYS A 297 -24.81 -12.97 9.75
CA LYS A 297 -25.54 -11.88 10.43
C LYS A 297 -27.03 -11.84 10.03
N ARG A 298 -27.32 -11.99 8.74
CA ARG A 298 -28.72 -12.03 8.24
C ARG A 298 -29.47 -13.21 8.80
N GLN A 299 -28.87 -14.41 8.81
CA GLN A 299 -29.47 -15.62 9.38
C GLN A 299 -29.74 -15.43 10.88
N LEU A 300 -28.78 -14.86 11.61
CA LEU A 300 -28.95 -14.56 13.04
C LEU A 300 -30.14 -13.61 13.28
N THR A 301 -30.17 -12.49 12.54
CA THR A 301 -31.28 -11.51 12.68
C THR A 301 -32.64 -12.14 12.35
N HIS A 302 -32.71 -12.95 11.28
CA HIS A 302 -33.93 -13.66 10.91
C HIS A 302 -34.40 -14.62 12.00
N ASN A 303 -33.49 -15.40 12.55
CA ASN A 303 -33.79 -16.36 13.62
C ASN A 303 -34.25 -15.64 14.91
N ILE A 304 -33.59 -14.54 15.28
CA ILE A 304 -34.04 -13.70 16.42
C ILE A 304 -35.48 -13.21 16.21
N ALA A 305 -35.74 -12.61 15.05
CA ALA A 305 -37.07 -12.10 14.74
C ALA A 305 -38.14 -13.20 14.81
N HIS A 306 -37.83 -14.39 14.30
CA HIS A 306 -38.76 -15.53 14.35
C HIS A 306 -39.00 -16.03 15.76
N GLU A 307 -37.96 -16.20 16.59
CA GLU A 307 -38.10 -16.69 17.99
C GLU A 307 -38.72 -15.64 18.93
N LEU A 308 -38.62 -14.33 18.60
CA LEU A 308 -39.36 -13.28 19.32
C LEU A 308 -40.84 -13.20 18.91
N LYS A 309 -41.17 -13.36 17.62
CA LYS A 309 -42.55 -13.25 17.12
C LYS A 309 -43.47 -14.30 17.73
N THR A 310 -43.00 -15.53 17.94
CA THR A 310 -43.81 -16.64 18.42
C THR A 310 -44.39 -16.40 19.84
N PRO A 311 -43.57 -16.06 20.88
CA PRO A 311 -44.09 -15.79 22.21
C PRO A 311 -45.00 -14.56 22.25
N VAL A 312 -44.64 -13.49 21.48
CA VAL A 312 -45.49 -12.28 21.41
C VAL A 312 -46.85 -12.59 20.83
N ALA A 313 -46.92 -13.32 19.71
CA ALA A 313 -48.19 -13.73 19.10
C ALA A 313 -49.03 -14.63 20.04
N SER A 314 -48.38 -15.52 20.83
CA SER A 314 -49.08 -16.36 21.81
C SER A 314 -49.68 -15.52 22.94
N ILE A 315 -48.90 -14.56 23.49
CA ILE A 315 -49.39 -13.64 24.52
C ILE A 315 -50.59 -12.84 24.00
N GLN A 316 -50.46 -12.25 22.80
CA GLN A 316 -51.57 -11.51 22.18
C GLN A 316 -52.80 -12.36 22.01
N GLY A 317 -52.67 -13.59 21.47
CA GLY A 317 -53.83 -14.46 21.26
C GLY A 317 -54.55 -14.86 22.57
N TYR A 318 -53.80 -15.14 23.64
CA TYR A 318 -54.41 -15.41 24.95
C TYR A 318 -55.11 -14.18 25.51
N LEU A 319 -54.51 -12.99 25.43
CA LEU A 319 -55.10 -11.74 25.87
C LEU A 319 -56.32 -11.35 25.04
N GLU A 320 -56.29 -11.46 23.73
CA GLU A 320 -57.45 -11.23 22.84
C GLU A 320 -58.62 -12.17 23.18
N THR A 321 -58.32 -13.45 23.48
CA THR A 321 -59.34 -14.41 23.89
C THR A 321 -60.00 -14.00 25.23
N LEU A 322 -59.19 -13.57 26.22
CA LEU A 322 -59.69 -13.09 27.52
C LEU A 322 -60.53 -11.82 27.38
N ILE A 323 -60.16 -10.89 26.48
CA ILE A 323 -60.84 -9.64 26.23
C ILE A 323 -62.18 -9.89 25.53
N ASN A 324 -62.21 -10.75 24.53
CA ASN A 324 -63.40 -11.00 23.70
C ASN A 324 -64.42 -11.95 24.33
N HIS A 325 -64.01 -12.74 25.37
CA HIS A 325 -64.84 -13.70 26.04
C HIS A 325 -64.84 -13.46 27.56
N PRO A 326 -65.48 -12.40 28.06
CA PRO A 326 -65.46 -12.06 29.49
C PRO A 326 -66.14 -13.09 30.40
N THR A 327 -66.99 -13.98 29.85
CA THR A 327 -67.72 -15.04 30.57
C THR A 327 -66.97 -16.37 30.67
N ILE A 328 -65.65 -16.39 30.27
CA ILE A 328 -64.84 -17.58 30.38
C ILE A 328 -64.74 -18.06 31.84
N ASP A 329 -64.69 -19.37 32.04
CA ASP A 329 -64.58 -19.92 33.40
C ASP A 329 -63.26 -19.56 34.08
N GLU A 330 -63.25 -19.46 35.40
CA GLU A 330 -62.09 -19.01 36.18
C GLU A 330 -60.86 -19.89 35.98
N LYS A 331 -61.00 -21.19 35.79
CA LYS A 331 -59.94 -22.15 35.59
C LYS A 331 -59.21 -21.89 34.23
N THR A 332 -60.01 -21.68 33.19
CA THR A 332 -59.49 -21.35 31.86
C THR A 332 -58.87 -19.96 31.85
N ARG A 333 -59.43 -18.98 32.56
CA ARG A 333 -58.90 -17.64 32.75
C ARG A 333 -57.53 -17.70 33.41
N GLN A 334 -57.39 -18.40 34.49
CA GLN A 334 -56.13 -18.59 35.20
C GLN A 334 -55.09 -19.31 34.31
N MET A 335 -55.51 -20.34 33.61
CA MET A 335 -54.61 -21.03 32.66
C MET A 335 -54.07 -20.09 31.57
N PHE A 336 -54.85 -19.15 31.05
CA PHE A 336 -54.36 -18.18 30.04
C PHE A 336 -53.41 -17.16 30.67
N PHE A 337 -53.63 -16.69 31.88
CA PHE A 337 -52.69 -15.85 32.60
C PHE A 337 -51.34 -16.59 32.84
N ASP A 338 -51.39 -17.84 33.29
CA ASP A 338 -50.19 -18.65 33.49
C ASP A 338 -49.42 -18.86 32.19
N ARG A 339 -50.13 -19.05 31.07
CA ARG A 339 -49.51 -19.16 29.73
C ARG A 339 -48.89 -17.84 29.29
N CYS A 340 -49.55 -16.70 29.48
CA CYS A 340 -48.99 -15.38 29.20
C CYS A 340 -47.73 -15.14 30.02
N TYR A 341 -47.75 -15.44 31.31
CA TYR A 341 -46.62 -15.29 32.21
C TYR A 341 -45.44 -16.15 31.78
N ALA A 342 -45.67 -17.42 31.47
CA ALA A 342 -44.63 -18.33 30.97
C ALA A 342 -43.98 -17.84 29.66
N GLN A 343 -44.79 -17.31 28.70
CA GLN A 343 -44.28 -16.75 27.47
C GLN A 343 -43.49 -15.45 27.70
N SER A 344 -43.91 -14.61 28.65
CA SER A 344 -43.17 -13.39 29.04
C SER A 344 -41.82 -13.72 29.66
N GLN A 345 -41.77 -14.71 30.57
CA GLN A 345 -40.50 -15.18 31.14
C GLN A 345 -39.54 -15.71 30.06
N ARG A 346 -40.07 -16.51 29.12
CA ARG A 346 -39.29 -17.02 28.00
C ARG A 346 -38.74 -15.90 27.13
N LEU A 347 -39.53 -14.85 26.85
CA LEU A 347 -39.10 -13.68 26.08
C LEU A 347 -37.95 -12.94 26.79
N SER A 348 -38.07 -12.76 28.13
CA SER A 348 -37.04 -12.13 28.95
C SER A 348 -35.72 -12.94 28.92
N SER A 349 -35.81 -14.27 29.05
CA SER A 349 -34.63 -15.15 28.95
C SER A 349 -33.98 -15.07 27.58
N LEU A 350 -34.79 -15.07 26.50
CA LEU A 350 -34.25 -14.95 25.13
C LEU A 350 -33.52 -13.61 24.90
N LEU A 351 -34.06 -12.51 25.42
CA LEU A 351 -33.41 -11.19 25.33
C LEU A 351 -32.10 -11.15 26.12
N ALA A 352 -32.07 -11.75 27.32
CA ALA A 352 -30.85 -11.86 28.12
C ALA A 352 -29.76 -12.69 27.41
N ASP A 353 -30.16 -13.82 26.81
CA ASP A 353 -29.23 -14.67 26.02
C ASP A 353 -28.66 -13.94 24.82
N ILE A 354 -29.49 -13.21 24.05
CA ILE A 354 -29.06 -12.39 22.91
C ILE A 354 -28.11 -11.29 23.37
N SER A 355 -28.41 -10.59 24.46
CA SER A 355 -27.55 -9.55 25.02
C SER A 355 -26.20 -10.12 25.42
N THR A 356 -26.17 -11.28 26.07
CA THR A 356 -24.95 -11.98 26.47
C THR A 356 -24.11 -12.36 25.29
N LEU A 357 -24.70 -12.91 24.22
CA LEU A 357 -24.00 -13.26 23.00
C LEU A 357 -23.43 -12.05 22.28
N ASN A 358 -24.17 -10.93 22.18
CA ASN A 358 -23.67 -9.70 21.57
C ASN A 358 -22.45 -9.16 22.31
N VAL A 359 -22.50 -9.12 23.66
CA VAL A 359 -21.34 -8.72 24.47
C VAL A 359 -20.14 -9.65 24.20
N MET A 360 -20.36 -10.98 24.13
CA MET A 360 -19.31 -11.95 23.85
C MET A 360 -18.72 -11.82 22.43
N ASP A 361 -19.53 -11.44 21.45
CA ASP A 361 -19.06 -11.27 20.05
C ASP A 361 -18.23 -9.98 19.85
N GLU A 362 -18.48 -8.93 20.64
CA GLU A 362 -17.77 -7.65 20.55
C GLU A 362 -16.45 -7.62 21.34
N VAL A 363 -16.38 -8.42 22.40
CA VAL A 363 -15.21 -8.41 23.31
C VAL A 363 -14.11 -9.30 22.79
N LYS A 364 -13.02 -8.69 22.32
CA LYS A 364 -11.76 -9.39 21.97
C LYS A 364 -10.90 -9.73 23.19
N ASP A 365 -10.97 -8.91 24.24
CA ASP A 365 -10.27 -9.10 25.52
C ASP A 365 -11.25 -8.94 26.67
N LEU A 366 -11.26 -9.93 27.57
CA LEU A 366 -12.14 -9.93 28.74
C LEU A 366 -11.75 -8.79 29.69
N HIS A 367 -12.57 -7.74 29.73
CA HIS A 367 -12.47 -6.69 30.73
C HIS A 367 -13.21 -7.13 32.00
N GLY A 368 -12.69 -6.79 33.17
CA GLY A 368 -13.33 -7.15 34.45
C GLY A 368 -13.06 -8.59 34.90
N LYS A 369 -11.91 -9.17 34.52
CA LYS A 369 -11.49 -10.46 35.08
C LYS A 369 -11.23 -10.35 36.57
N GLU A 370 -11.84 -11.25 37.32
CA GLU A 370 -11.62 -11.45 38.75
C GLU A 370 -11.26 -12.89 39.05
N THR A 371 -10.72 -13.16 40.22
CA THR A 371 -10.49 -14.54 40.67
C THR A 371 -11.85 -15.12 41.15
N VAL A 372 -12.31 -16.13 40.46
CA VAL A 372 -13.60 -16.78 40.70
C VAL A 372 -13.37 -18.12 41.37
N ASP A 373 -13.99 -18.30 42.56
CA ASP A 373 -14.07 -19.60 43.24
C ASP A 373 -15.18 -20.42 42.60
N LEU A 374 -14.79 -21.39 41.75
CA LEU A 374 -15.76 -22.24 41.04
C LEU A 374 -16.40 -23.28 41.93
N ALA A 375 -15.72 -23.76 42.97
CA ALA A 375 -16.31 -24.70 43.88
C ALA A 375 -17.49 -24.09 44.65
N ARG A 376 -17.35 -22.84 45.05
CA ARG A 376 -18.44 -22.06 45.66
C ARG A 376 -19.55 -21.78 44.66
N MET A 377 -19.24 -21.33 43.46
CA MET A 377 -20.20 -21.02 42.41
C MET A 377 -21.06 -22.22 42.02
N VAL A 378 -20.47 -23.41 41.86
CA VAL A 378 -21.22 -24.62 41.51
C VAL A 378 -22.14 -25.03 42.67
N ARG A 379 -21.70 -24.86 43.93
CA ARG A 379 -22.58 -25.09 45.09
C ARG A 379 -23.74 -24.10 45.15
N GLU A 380 -23.55 -22.84 44.79
CA GLU A 380 -24.64 -21.85 44.65
C GLU A 380 -25.67 -22.33 43.62
N ILE A 381 -25.21 -22.80 42.42
CA ILE A 381 -26.08 -23.36 41.36
C ILE A 381 -26.79 -24.64 41.84
N GLU A 382 -26.13 -25.53 42.59
CA GLU A 382 -26.72 -26.73 43.18
C GLU A 382 -27.87 -26.37 44.09
N GLN A 383 -27.72 -25.40 44.99
CA GLN A 383 -28.77 -24.90 45.88
C GLN A 383 -29.94 -24.27 45.13
N GLU A 384 -29.67 -23.43 44.13
CA GLU A 384 -30.67 -22.80 43.29
C GLU A 384 -31.53 -23.80 42.51
N THR A 385 -30.95 -24.92 42.11
CA THR A 385 -31.62 -25.93 41.29
C THR A 385 -32.17 -27.11 42.10
N ALA A 386 -31.91 -27.17 43.40
CA ALA A 386 -32.24 -28.31 44.26
C ALA A 386 -33.74 -28.68 44.19
N LEU A 387 -34.64 -27.71 44.24
CA LEU A 387 -36.09 -27.94 44.16
C LEU A 387 -36.50 -28.55 42.81
N GLN A 388 -35.89 -28.09 41.73
CA GLN A 388 -36.16 -28.59 40.36
C GLN A 388 -35.68 -30.02 40.19
N PHE A 389 -34.51 -30.35 40.73
CA PHE A 389 -33.98 -31.73 40.75
C PHE A 389 -34.90 -32.65 41.59
N GLN A 390 -35.36 -32.21 42.76
CA GLN A 390 -36.29 -32.96 43.62
C GLN A 390 -37.64 -33.21 42.91
N GLN A 391 -38.21 -32.18 42.28
CA GLN A 391 -39.51 -32.29 41.58
C GLN A 391 -39.47 -33.28 40.41
N ARG A 392 -38.28 -33.45 39.77
CA ARG A 392 -38.06 -34.40 38.67
C ARG A 392 -37.44 -35.73 39.09
N GLN A 393 -37.30 -35.94 40.40
CA GLN A 393 -36.65 -37.13 40.96
C GLN A 393 -35.23 -37.36 40.43
N MET A 394 -34.55 -36.28 40.03
CA MET A 394 -33.18 -36.30 39.52
C MET A 394 -32.16 -36.05 40.64
N ARG A 395 -30.92 -36.47 40.41
CA ARG A 395 -29.79 -36.26 41.35
C ARG A 395 -28.70 -35.43 40.72
N LEU A 396 -28.17 -34.45 41.46
CA LEU A 396 -26.95 -33.74 41.06
C LEU A 396 -25.80 -34.19 41.96
N LEU A 397 -24.74 -34.72 41.35
CA LEU A 397 -23.54 -35.22 42.05
C LEU A 397 -22.35 -34.38 41.67
N VAL A 398 -21.90 -33.56 42.63
CA VAL A 398 -20.79 -32.62 42.45
C VAL A 398 -19.53 -33.20 43.10
N SER A 399 -18.47 -33.37 42.28
CA SER A 399 -17.13 -33.86 42.72
C SER A 399 -16.09 -32.87 42.24
N LEU A 400 -15.77 -31.88 43.04
CA LEU A 400 -14.84 -30.81 42.73
C LEU A 400 -13.73 -30.77 43.77
N PRO A 401 -12.47 -30.35 43.36
CA PRO A 401 -11.41 -30.05 44.29
C PRO A 401 -11.81 -28.93 45.27
N ALA A 402 -11.23 -28.94 46.49
CA ALA A 402 -11.53 -27.93 47.51
C ALA A 402 -11.10 -26.54 47.07
N GLU A 403 -9.94 -26.42 46.42
CA GLU A 403 -9.41 -25.18 45.84
C GLU A 403 -9.56 -25.24 44.33
N LEU A 404 -10.54 -24.54 43.79
CA LEU A 404 -10.88 -24.51 42.37
C LEU A 404 -11.13 -23.08 41.95
N THR A 405 -10.07 -22.38 41.54
CA THR A 405 -10.16 -20.99 41.11
C THR A 405 -9.72 -20.78 39.69
N VAL A 406 -10.34 -19.85 39.00
CA VAL A 406 -9.96 -19.37 37.67
C VAL A 406 -10.00 -17.85 37.63
N ARG A 407 -9.24 -17.25 36.75
CA ARG A 407 -9.29 -15.80 36.48
C ARG A 407 -10.19 -15.53 35.29
N GLY A 408 -11.34 -14.90 35.50
CA GLY A 408 -12.30 -14.67 34.43
C GLY A 408 -13.45 -13.75 34.81
N VAL A 409 -14.42 -13.63 33.93
CA VAL A 409 -15.65 -12.87 34.15
C VAL A 409 -16.69 -13.77 34.81
N ARG A 410 -16.99 -13.52 36.12
CA ARG A 410 -17.88 -14.37 36.94
C ARG A 410 -19.20 -14.69 36.26
N SER A 411 -19.88 -13.71 35.66
CA SER A 411 -21.17 -13.90 35.01
C SER A 411 -21.11 -14.84 33.82
N MET A 412 -20.03 -14.77 33.01
CA MET A 412 -19.85 -15.66 31.86
C MET A 412 -19.52 -17.09 32.31
N ILE A 413 -18.68 -17.23 33.33
CA ILE A 413 -18.35 -18.56 33.89
C ILE A 413 -19.58 -19.16 34.54
N TYR A 414 -20.36 -18.40 35.32
CA TYR A 414 -21.63 -18.84 35.86
C TYR A 414 -22.56 -19.35 34.75
N SER A 415 -22.66 -18.65 33.63
CA SER A 415 -23.49 -19.06 32.50
C SER A 415 -23.05 -20.40 31.90
N ILE A 416 -21.76 -20.77 31.95
CA ILE A 416 -21.30 -22.10 31.49
C ILE A 416 -21.97 -23.21 32.30
N PHE A 417 -21.80 -23.17 33.63
CA PHE A 417 -22.31 -24.23 34.50
C PHE A 417 -23.84 -24.22 34.55
N ARG A 418 -24.45 -23.03 34.65
CA ARG A 418 -25.89 -22.89 34.70
C ARG A 418 -26.58 -23.44 33.45
N ASN A 419 -26.12 -23.06 32.25
CA ASN A 419 -26.70 -23.56 31.00
C ASN A 419 -26.54 -25.08 30.82
N LEU A 420 -25.39 -25.65 31.22
CA LEU A 420 -25.18 -27.11 31.11
C LEU A 420 -26.06 -27.88 32.10
N ILE A 421 -26.25 -27.38 33.35
CA ILE A 421 -27.12 -27.99 34.35
C ILE A 421 -28.59 -27.85 33.95
N ASP A 422 -29.01 -26.66 33.47
CA ASP A 422 -30.39 -26.43 32.99
C ASP A 422 -30.71 -27.30 31.78
N ASN A 423 -29.70 -27.50 30.87
CA ASN A 423 -29.86 -28.41 29.73
C ASN A 423 -30.09 -29.86 30.19
N ALA A 424 -29.34 -30.34 31.18
CA ALA A 424 -29.54 -31.68 31.74
C ALA A 424 -30.92 -31.79 32.42
N LEU A 425 -31.34 -30.79 33.23
CA LEU A 425 -32.68 -30.75 33.83
C LEU A 425 -33.77 -30.81 32.76
N ALA A 426 -33.62 -30.08 31.65
CA ALA A 426 -34.65 -30.03 30.61
C ALA A 426 -34.78 -31.32 29.79
N TYR A 427 -33.63 -31.98 29.49
CA TYR A 427 -33.58 -32.98 28.43
C TYR A 427 -33.17 -34.40 28.88
N ALA A 428 -32.51 -34.57 30.04
CA ALA A 428 -32.08 -35.89 30.47
C ALA A 428 -33.24 -36.85 30.78
N GLY A 429 -34.34 -36.31 31.27
CA GLY A 429 -35.50 -37.10 31.71
C GLY A 429 -35.58 -37.21 33.23
N GLU A 430 -36.68 -37.81 33.73
CA GLU A 430 -36.88 -38.05 35.14
C GLU A 430 -36.02 -39.23 35.65
N GLU A 431 -35.76 -39.30 36.94
CA GLU A 431 -34.95 -40.34 37.60
C GLU A 431 -33.51 -40.43 37.12
N THR A 432 -32.98 -39.39 36.50
CA THR A 432 -31.62 -39.37 35.98
C THR A 432 -30.63 -38.69 36.94
N THR A 433 -29.33 -38.97 36.73
CA THR A 433 -28.26 -38.38 37.53
C THR A 433 -27.38 -37.47 36.66
N VAL A 434 -27.08 -36.29 37.17
CA VAL A 434 -26.17 -35.32 36.56
C VAL A 434 -24.87 -35.29 37.36
N TYR A 435 -23.74 -35.46 36.69
CA TYR A 435 -22.41 -35.44 37.29
C TYR A 435 -21.70 -34.15 36.92
N VAL A 436 -21.11 -33.50 37.91
CA VAL A 436 -20.21 -32.37 37.71
C VAL A 436 -18.87 -32.72 38.32
N LYS A 437 -17.84 -32.89 37.49
CA LYS A 437 -16.49 -33.27 37.91
C LYS A 437 -15.49 -32.25 37.42
N ALA A 438 -14.41 -32.02 38.19
CA ALA A 438 -13.25 -31.27 37.76
C ALA A 438 -11.95 -31.94 38.16
N ARG A 439 -10.92 -31.79 37.31
CA ARG A 439 -9.56 -32.22 37.60
C ARG A 439 -8.58 -31.11 37.24
N ALA A 440 -7.49 -31.03 37.97
CA ALA A 440 -6.41 -30.13 37.65
C ALA A 440 -5.55 -30.72 36.51
N GLU A 441 -5.27 -29.91 35.52
CA GLU A 441 -4.19 -30.08 34.54
C GLU A 441 -3.22 -28.92 34.68
N ASP A 442 -2.05 -28.92 34.04
CA ASP A 442 -0.98 -27.95 34.25
C ASP A 442 -1.49 -26.49 34.31
N ASN A 443 -1.93 -25.95 33.20
CA ASN A 443 -2.42 -24.56 33.09
C ASN A 443 -3.94 -24.42 33.01
N TYR A 444 -4.68 -25.54 33.11
CA TYR A 444 -6.12 -25.60 32.93
C TYR A 444 -6.80 -26.38 34.02
N TRP A 445 -8.04 -26.07 34.25
CA TRP A 445 -9.00 -26.94 34.89
C TRP A 445 -9.81 -27.68 33.83
N GLN A 446 -9.85 -29.00 33.89
CA GLN A 446 -10.68 -29.83 33.02
C GLN A 446 -11.97 -30.17 33.74
N PHE A 447 -13.10 -29.89 33.10
CA PHE A 447 -14.44 -30.17 33.62
C PHE A 447 -15.14 -31.23 32.78
N THR A 448 -15.94 -32.07 33.45
CA THR A 448 -16.85 -32.99 32.81
C THR A 448 -18.23 -32.78 33.45
N ILE A 449 -19.22 -32.40 32.63
CA ILE A 449 -20.65 -32.38 33.06
C ILE A 449 -21.38 -33.39 32.19
N ALA A 450 -22.00 -34.40 32.84
CA ALA A 450 -22.63 -35.48 32.13
C ALA A 450 -23.96 -35.88 32.80
N ASP A 451 -24.94 -36.30 32.01
CA ASP A 451 -26.18 -36.86 32.47
C ASP A 451 -26.29 -38.36 32.14
N THR A 452 -27.28 -39.05 32.74
CA THR A 452 -27.61 -40.47 32.47
C THR A 452 -28.88 -40.60 31.64
N GLY A 453 -29.24 -39.58 30.88
CA GLY A 453 -30.43 -39.57 30.05
C GLY A 453 -30.29 -40.38 28.75
N ARG A 454 -31.11 -40.07 27.78
CA ARG A 454 -31.18 -40.80 26.51
C ARG A 454 -30.05 -40.46 25.49
N GLY A 455 -29.29 -39.36 25.75
CA GLY A 455 -28.30 -38.85 24.79
C GLY A 455 -28.96 -38.21 23.58
N VAL A 456 -28.14 -38.00 22.52
CA VAL A 456 -28.51 -37.32 21.26
C VAL A 456 -28.02 -38.15 20.08
N PRO A 457 -28.80 -38.32 18.97
CA PRO A 457 -28.28 -38.96 17.75
C PRO A 457 -26.98 -38.35 17.28
N GLU A 458 -26.02 -39.15 16.81
CA GLU A 458 -24.66 -38.73 16.49
C GLU A 458 -24.62 -37.60 15.44
N GLU A 459 -25.54 -37.62 14.48
CA GLU A 459 -25.65 -36.59 13.42
C GLU A 459 -25.91 -35.17 13.96
N HIS A 460 -26.47 -35.03 15.17
CA HIS A 460 -26.77 -33.76 15.80
C HIS A 460 -25.63 -33.23 16.69
N LEU A 461 -24.72 -34.08 17.16
CA LEU A 461 -23.64 -33.69 18.08
C LEU A 461 -22.79 -32.53 17.58
N PRO A 462 -22.32 -32.48 16.31
CA PRO A 462 -21.50 -31.38 15.82
C PRO A 462 -22.23 -30.04 15.80
N ARG A 463 -23.58 -30.07 15.76
CA ARG A 463 -24.43 -28.91 15.60
C ARG A 463 -25.00 -28.36 16.90
N LEU A 464 -24.82 -29.03 18.00
CA LEU A 464 -25.43 -28.64 19.29
C LEU A 464 -25.00 -27.25 19.77
N PHE A 465 -23.82 -26.76 19.35
CA PHE A 465 -23.31 -25.44 19.67
C PHE A 465 -23.70 -24.35 18.66
N GLU A 466 -24.44 -24.73 17.58
CA GLU A 466 -24.96 -23.73 16.65
C GLU A 466 -26.08 -22.92 17.30
N ARG A 467 -26.12 -21.61 17.03
CA ARG A 467 -27.15 -20.69 17.56
C ARG A 467 -28.54 -21.08 17.05
N PHE A 468 -29.53 -21.14 17.93
CA PHE A 468 -30.92 -21.54 17.64
C PHE A 468 -31.10 -23.00 17.20
N TYR A 469 -30.03 -23.81 17.26
CA TYR A 469 -30.12 -25.21 16.89
C TYR A 469 -30.87 -26.02 17.97
N ARG A 470 -31.71 -26.94 17.54
CA ARG A 470 -32.46 -27.86 18.39
C ARG A 470 -32.68 -29.17 17.67
N VAL A 471 -32.50 -30.27 18.39
CA VAL A 471 -32.73 -31.63 17.86
C VAL A 471 -34.22 -31.86 17.58
N ASP A 472 -35.11 -31.43 18.50
CA ASP A 472 -36.56 -31.52 18.37
C ASP A 472 -37.20 -30.14 18.64
N LYS A 473 -37.69 -29.51 17.59
CA LYS A 473 -38.28 -28.17 17.66
C LYS A 473 -39.59 -28.11 18.45
N GLY A 474 -40.37 -29.21 18.46
CA GLY A 474 -41.68 -29.26 19.15
C GLY A 474 -41.54 -29.40 20.65
N ARG A 475 -40.78 -30.39 21.10
CA ARG A 475 -40.59 -30.69 22.53
C ARG A 475 -39.74 -29.61 23.23
N SER A 476 -38.76 -29.07 22.55
CA SER A 476 -37.90 -28.01 23.10
C SER A 476 -38.65 -26.70 23.31
N ARG A 477 -39.72 -26.41 22.54
CA ARG A 477 -40.59 -25.23 22.76
C ARG A 477 -41.41 -25.34 24.03
N SER A 478 -41.94 -26.52 24.35
CA SER A 478 -42.72 -26.74 25.56
C SER A 478 -41.87 -26.67 26.84
N LEU A 479 -40.56 -26.96 26.73
CA LEU A 479 -39.60 -26.91 27.84
C LEU A 479 -38.91 -25.55 27.99
N GLY A 480 -39.30 -24.53 27.20
CA GLY A 480 -38.80 -23.15 27.34
C GLY A 480 -37.41 -22.85 26.80
N GLY A 481 -36.74 -23.81 26.16
CA GLY A 481 -35.36 -23.62 25.66
C GLY A 481 -35.27 -22.53 24.57
N THR A 482 -34.24 -21.68 24.61
CA THR A 482 -33.97 -20.63 23.62
C THR A 482 -33.18 -21.13 22.42
N GLY A 483 -32.42 -22.23 22.59
CA GLY A 483 -31.44 -22.72 21.60
C GLY A 483 -30.18 -21.87 21.53
N LEU A 484 -29.96 -20.97 22.48
CA LEU A 484 -28.77 -20.13 22.60
C LEU A 484 -27.83 -20.57 23.72
N GLY A 485 -28.32 -21.28 24.72
CA GLY A 485 -27.56 -21.64 25.92
C GLY A 485 -26.25 -22.36 25.63
N LEU A 486 -26.23 -23.39 24.74
CA LEU A 486 -25.01 -24.10 24.38
C LEU A 486 -24.06 -23.26 23.54
N ALA A 487 -24.55 -22.33 22.71
CA ALA A 487 -23.74 -21.36 22.02
C ALA A 487 -23.05 -20.38 22.98
N ILE A 488 -23.80 -19.93 24.03
CA ILE A 488 -23.24 -19.11 25.13
C ILE A 488 -22.11 -19.89 25.83
N VAL A 489 -22.35 -21.15 26.17
CA VAL A 489 -21.34 -22.02 26.81
C VAL A 489 -20.06 -22.07 25.96
N LYS A 490 -20.17 -22.38 24.67
CA LYS A 490 -19.03 -22.46 23.77
C LYS A 490 -18.25 -21.14 23.69
N ASN A 491 -18.93 -20.03 23.49
CA ASN A 491 -18.31 -18.72 23.42
C ASN A 491 -17.63 -18.33 24.74
N ALA A 492 -18.29 -18.56 25.87
CA ALA A 492 -17.73 -18.28 27.19
C ALA A 492 -16.46 -19.11 27.46
N VAL A 493 -16.46 -20.40 27.12
CA VAL A 493 -15.28 -21.29 27.25
C VAL A 493 -14.13 -20.78 26.38
N ILE A 494 -14.38 -20.45 25.10
CA ILE A 494 -13.37 -19.94 24.17
C ILE A 494 -12.78 -18.61 24.67
N LEU A 495 -13.61 -17.69 25.14
CA LEU A 495 -13.17 -16.39 25.69
C LEU A 495 -12.27 -16.57 26.93
N HIS A 496 -12.48 -17.63 27.71
CA HIS A 496 -11.62 -18.03 28.84
C HIS A 496 -10.47 -18.97 28.42
N ARG A 497 -10.08 -18.95 27.13
CA ARG A 497 -8.96 -19.69 26.54
C ARG A 497 -9.08 -21.21 26.70
N GLY A 498 -10.30 -21.71 26.87
CA GLY A 498 -10.63 -23.12 26.97
C GLY A 498 -11.07 -23.74 25.66
N SER A 499 -11.37 -25.03 25.74
CA SER A 499 -11.98 -25.82 24.66
C SER A 499 -13.17 -26.59 25.21
N ILE A 500 -14.15 -26.90 24.34
CA ILE A 500 -15.33 -27.69 24.73
C ILE A 500 -15.62 -28.74 23.67
N ARG A 501 -16.00 -29.94 24.13
CA ARG A 501 -16.49 -31.07 23.30
C ARG A 501 -17.77 -31.60 23.90
N VAL A 502 -18.57 -32.26 23.05
CA VAL A 502 -19.77 -32.97 23.44
C VAL A 502 -19.73 -34.38 22.84
N SER A 503 -20.13 -35.36 23.60
CA SER A 503 -20.24 -36.75 23.17
C SER A 503 -21.39 -37.44 23.88
N ASN A 504 -21.88 -38.53 23.30
CA ASN A 504 -22.77 -39.47 24.06
C ASN A 504 -21.92 -40.26 25.05
N ARG A 505 -22.47 -40.42 26.25
CA ARG A 505 -21.81 -41.20 27.30
C ARG A 505 -22.05 -42.68 27.10
N GLU A 506 -21.01 -43.52 27.39
CA GLU A 506 -21.18 -44.96 27.46
C GLU A 506 -22.20 -45.32 28.56
N GLY A 507 -23.22 -46.08 28.20
CA GLY A 507 -24.35 -46.39 29.11
C GLY A 507 -25.51 -45.42 29.07
N GLY A 508 -25.51 -44.43 28.18
CA GLY A 508 -26.57 -43.44 27.96
C GLY A 508 -26.29 -42.11 28.59
N GLY A 509 -26.87 -41.08 27.98
CA GLY A 509 -26.71 -39.69 28.38
C GLY A 509 -25.79 -38.85 27.50
N LEU A 510 -25.73 -37.56 27.80
CA LEU A 510 -24.88 -36.62 27.09
C LEU A 510 -23.73 -36.16 28.01
N GLN A 511 -22.54 -36.01 27.47
CA GLN A 511 -21.34 -35.58 28.19
C GLN A 511 -20.73 -34.35 27.51
N PHE A 512 -20.47 -33.33 28.31
CA PHE A 512 -19.72 -32.14 27.94
C PHE A 512 -18.37 -32.15 28.66
N ASP A 513 -17.28 -32.16 27.91
CA ASP A 513 -15.93 -31.98 28.41
C ASP A 513 -15.39 -30.64 27.99
N PHE A 514 -14.99 -29.82 28.96
CA PHE A 514 -14.46 -28.49 28.67
C PHE A 514 -13.32 -28.11 29.60
N SER A 515 -12.48 -27.17 29.14
CA SER A 515 -11.38 -26.63 29.92
C SER A 515 -11.54 -25.14 30.17
N LEU A 516 -10.99 -24.66 31.27
CA LEU A 516 -10.85 -23.23 31.56
C LEU A 516 -9.41 -22.97 31.99
N ALA A 517 -8.77 -21.92 31.48
CA ALA A 517 -7.44 -21.52 31.91
C ALA A 517 -7.46 -21.09 33.39
N LYS A 518 -6.43 -21.45 34.14
CA LYS A 518 -6.31 -21.05 35.56
C LYS A 518 -6.03 -19.57 35.71
N GLU A 519 -5.27 -18.95 34.72
CA GLU A 519 -4.90 -17.54 34.66
C GLU A 519 -5.35 -16.85 33.36
#